data_d1a2febd4013d89fc0f07f3587322f48
#
_entry.id   d1a2febd4013d89fc0f07f3587322f48
#
_cell.length_a   1.000
_cell.length_b   1.000
_cell.length_c   1.000
_cell.angle_alpha   90.00
_cell.angle_beta   90.00
_cell.angle_gamma   90.00
#
_symmetry.space_group_name_H-M   'P 1'
#
loop_
_entity.id
_entity.type
_entity.pdbx_description
1 polymer ?
#
loop_
_entity_poly.entity_id
_entity_poly.type
_entity_poly.pdbx_seq_one_letter_code
_entity_poly.pdbx_strand_id
1 'polypeptide(L)'
;RPHVMTTYDENGGYPHPDHIKCHEVSVYAFEKAADPAYEPELGPAWRTEKLYYHHGFNRPRMQALHDAMVEHGLESPWEERLKDWEPDPAWDARITTKVPCSEYFGVRDQALLAHATQIDPDGFWFAVPREIQEKVWPTEDYELVTSHVPTETPEDDLFAGITAEVGE
;
A
#
# COMPACT_ATOMS: atom_id res chain seq x y z
N ARG A 1 4.02 6.82 18.61
CA ARG A 1 3.35 5.58 19.06
C ARG A 1 2.21 5.24 18.09
N PRO A 2 2.50 4.73 16.88
CA PRO A 2 1.48 4.41 15.90
C PRO A 2 0.68 3.17 16.32
N HIS A 3 -0.61 3.13 15.98
CA HIS A 3 -1.44 1.95 16.13
C HIS A 3 -1.38 1.04 14.90
N VAL A 4 -1.11 1.63 13.75
CA VAL A 4 -0.98 0.95 12.46
C VAL A 4 0.35 1.35 11.82
N MET A 5 1.05 0.38 11.24
CA MET A 5 2.23 0.60 10.41
C MET A 5 1.99 0.04 9.02
N THR A 6 2.36 0.81 8.00
CA THR A 6 2.40 0.35 6.61
C THR A 6 3.84 0.39 6.09
N THR A 7 4.23 -0.61 5.31
CA THR A 7 5.55 -0.66 4.67
C THR A 7 5.48 -1.41 3.35
N TYR A 8 6.60 -1.57 2.67
CA TYR A 8 6.73 -2.47 1.53
C TYR A 8 6.70 -3.94 1.96
N ASP A 9 6.39 -4.83 1.03
CA ASP A 9 6.61 -6.26 1.20
C ASP A 9 8.11 -6.63 1.19
N GLU A 10 8.42 -7.89 1.34
CA GLU A 10 9.78 -8.44 1.35
C GLU A 10 10.56 -8.19 0.05
N ASN A 11 9.85 -7.92 -1.06
CA ASN A 11 10.44 -7.62 -2.36
C ASN A 11 10.53 -6.10 -2.63
N GLY A 12 10.07 -5.26 -1.69
CA GLY A 12 10.07 -3.80 -1.81
C GLY A 12 8.99 -3.22 -2.74
N GLY A 13 7.91 -4.00 -3.02
CA GLY A 13 6.92 -3.65 -4.04
C GLY A 13 7.44 -3.79 -5.48
N TYR A 14 8.71 -3.53 -5.69
CA TYR A 14 9.58 -3.94 -6.80
C TYR A 14 11.03 -4.01 -6.27
N PRO A 15 11.93 -4.82 -6.90
CA PRO A 15 13.23 -5.17 -6.29
C PRO A 15 14.24 -4.00 -6.36
N HIS A 16 13.99 -2.94 -5.58
CA HIS A 16 14.91 -1.83 -5.38
C HIS A 16 15.55 -1.96 -3.99
N PRO A 17 16.89 -1.85 -3.86
CA PRO A 17 17.60 -2.02 -2.59
C PRO A 17 17.07 -1.13 -1.45
N ASP A 18 16.70 0.12 -1.73
CA ASP A 18 16.19 1.03 -0.72
C ASP A 18 14.78 0.64 -0.24
N HIS A 19 13.94 0.09 -1.13
CA HIS A 19 12.61 -0.39 -0.78
C HIS A 19 12.68 -1.66 0.08
N ILE A 20 13.55 -2.61 -0.32
CA ILE A 20 13.83 -3.82 0.47
C ILE A 20 14.38 -3.42 1.84
N LYS A 21 15.29 -2.45 1.88
CA LYS A 21 15.83 -1.96 3.15
C LYS A 21 14.75 -1.26 4.00
N CYS A 22 13.83 -0.52 3.38
CA CYS A 22 12.70 0.07 4.08
C CYS A 22 11.81 -1.01 4.72
N HIS A 23 11.51 -2.11 4.00
CA HIS A 23 10.84 -3.27 4.57
C HIS A 23 11.57 -3.82 5.78
N GLU A 24 12.86 -4.16 5.64
CA GLU A 24 13.67 -4.76 6.70
C GLU A 24 13.69 -3.91 7.98
N VAL A 25 13.93 -2.61 7.86
CA VAL A 25 13.99 -1.72 9.04
C VAL A 25 12.61 -1.48 9.66
N SER A 26 11.55 -1.46 8.84
CA SER A 26 10.19 -1.29 9.34
C SER A 26 9.71 -2.51 10.12
N VAL A 27 9.93 -3.72 9.60
CA VAL A 27 9.57 -4.97 10.30
C VAL A 27 10.39 -5.10 11.59
N TYR A 28 11.69 -4.83 11.53
CA TYR A 28 12.54 -4.83 12.72
C TYR A 28 12.03 -3.83 13.78
N ALA A 29 11.68 -2.60 13.37
CA ALA A 29 11.17 -1.58 14.28
C ALA A 29 9.81 -1.97 14.87
N PHE A 30 8.93 -2.58 14.06
CA PHE A 30 7.63 -3.08 14.53
C PHE A 30 7.78 -4.10 15.67
N GLU A 31 8.71 -5.06 15.51
CA GLU A 31 8.99 -6.08 16.52
C GLU A 31 9.69 -5.50 17.76
N LYS A 32 10.73 -4.67 17.55
CA LYS A 32 11.56 -4.14 18.64
C LYS A 32 10.89 -3.10 19.50
N ALA A 33 10.00 -2.29 18.92
CA ALA A 33 9.21 -1.32 19.70
C ALA A 33 8.32 -2.01 20.76
N ALA A 34 7.90 -3.23 20.51
CA ALA A 34 7.07 -4.01 21.44
C ALA A 34 7.90 -4.76 22.51
N ASP A 35 9.21 -4.85 22.38
CA ASP A 35 10.11 -5.56 23.29
C ASP A 35 10.52 -4.67 24.48
N PRO A 36 10.04 -4.93 25.70
CA PRO A 36 10.37 -4.09 26.85
C PRO A 36 11.84 -4.18 27.27
N ALA A 37 12.61 -5.15 26.75
CA ALA A 37 14.04 -5.28 27.01
C ALA A 37 14.91 -4.54 25.97
N TYR A 38 14.30 -4.06 24.87
CA TYR A 38 15.02 -3.33 23.83
C TYR A 38 15.12 -1.84 24.20
N GLU A 39 16.33 -1.39 24.47
CA GLU A 39 16.66 0.02 24.81
C GLU A 39 15.68 0.69 25.80
N PRO A 40 15.49 0.10 27.01
CA PRO A 40 14.47 0.54 27.95
C PRO A 40 14.64 2.00 28.44
N GLU A 41 15.83 2.57 28.29
CA GLU A 41 16.13 3.97 28.59
C GLU A 41 15.44 4.96 27.63
N LEU A 42 14.99 4.54 26.45
CA LEU A 42 14.25 5.37 25.49
C LEU A 42 12.77 5.53 25.85
N GLY A 43 12.28 4.77 26.82
CA GLY A 43 10.91 4.85 27.31
C GLY A 43 10.20 3.49 27.33
N PRO A 44 8.91 3.47 27.69
CA PRO A 44 8.15 2.23 27.74
C PRO A 44 7.94 1.65 26.33
N ALA A 45 7.97 0.32 26.24
CA ALA A 45 7.65 -0.40 25.01
C ALA A 45 6.27 0.01 24.44
N TRP A 46 6.16 -0.03 23.12
CA TRP A 46 4.92 0.26 22.42
C TRP A 46 4.62 -0.81 21.39
N ARG A 47 3.49 -1.50 21.55
CA ARG A 47 3.03 -2.47 20.57
C ARG A 47 2.14 -1.78 19.53
N THR A 48 2.63 -1.72 18.30
CA THR A 48 1.80 -1.35 17.15
C THR A 48 0.79 -2.48 16.88
N GLU A 49 -0.47 -2.17 16.71
CA GLU A 49 -1.53 -3.19 16.69
C GLU A 49 -1.63 -3.92 15.35
N LYS A 50 -1.34 -3.23 14.24
CA LYS A 50 -1.42 -3.83 12.91
C LYS A 50 -0.23 -3.44 12.04
N LEU A 51 0.24 -4.42 11.25
CA LEU A 51 1.26 -4.24 10.22
C LEU A 51 0.68 -4.61 8.86
N TYR A 52 0.83 -3.74 7.88
CA TYR A 52 0.41 -3.96 6.51
C TYR A 52 1.55 -3.81 5.51
N TYR A 53 1.51 -4.63 4.45
CA TYR A 53 2.31 -4.38 3.25
C TYR A 53 1.45 -3.74 2.17
N HIS A 54 1.98 -2.72 1.49
CA HIS A 54 1.29 -2.03 0.42
C HIS A 54 1.45 -2.77 -0.92
N HIS A 55 0.33 -3.10 -1.56
CA HIS A 55 0.26 -3.82 -2.84
C HIS A 55 -0.31 -2.97 -3.98
N GLY A 56 0.20 -1.75 -4.18
CA GLY A 56 -0.28 -0.83 -5.21
C GLY A 56 -0.06 -1.32 -6.64
N PHE A 57 0.97 -2.16 -6.87
CA PHE A 57 1.24 -2.79 -8.15
C PHE A 57 0.79 -4.25 -8.14
N ASN A 58 -0.49 -4.48 -8.40
CA ASN A 58 -1.03 -5.82 -8.58
C ASN A 58 -1.62 -5.99 -9.98
N ARG A 59 -1.57 -7.20 -10.50
CA ARG A 59 -2.01 -7.49 -11.86
C ARG A 59 -3.50 -7.20 -12.10
N PRO A 60 -4.43 -7.57 -11.20
CA PRO A 60 -5.85 -7.24 -11.36
C PRO A 60 -6.12 -5.74 -11.51
N ARG A 61 -5.45 -4.90 -10.71
CA ARG A 61 -5.55 -3.43 -10.80
C ARG A 61 -5.05 -2.92 -12.15
N MET A 62 -3.88 -3.38 -12.57
CA MET A 62 -3.29 -2.92 -13.83
C MET A 62 -4.13 -3.38 -15.04
N GLN A 63 -4.68 -4.59 -15.00
CA GLN A 63 -5.59 -5.09 -16.03
C GLN A 63 -6.88 -4.24 -16.10
N ALA A 64 -7.50 -3.97 -14.97
CA ALA A 64 -8.73 -3.16 -14.94
C ALA A 64 -8.51 -1.73 -15.47
N LEU A 65 -7.38 -1.10 -15.12
CA LEU A 65 -7.02 0.22 -15.63
C LEU A 65 -6.71 0.19 -17.14
N HIS A 66 -6.01 -0.85 -17.60
CA HIS A 66 -5.74 -1.07 -19.03
C HIS A 66 -7.04 -1.19 -19.81
N ASP A 67 -7.94 -2.08 -19.40
CA ASP A 67 -9.20 -2.33 -20.08
C ASP A 67 -10.05 -1.06 -20.19
N ALA A 68 -10.12 -0.28 -19.10
CA ALA A 68 -10.84 0.97 -19.09
C ALA A 68 -10.22 2.03 -20.02
N MET A 69 -8.90 2.15 -20.08
CA MET A 69 -8.23 3.06 -21.00
C MET A 69 -8.53 2.69 -22.46
N VAL A 70 -8.44 1.40 -22.80
CA VAL A 70 -8.78 0.88 -24.14
C VAL A 70 -10.24 1.18 -24.50
N GLU A 71 -11.18 0.96 -23.57
CA GLU A 71 -12.60 1.28 -23.76
C GLU A 71 -12.82 2.78 -24.06
N HIS A 72 -12.00 3.65 -23.48
CA HIS A 72 -12.04 5.11 -23.72
C HIS A 72 -11.21 5.55 -24.94
N GLY A 73 -10.61 4.63 -25.70
CA GLY A 73 -9.78 4.92 -26.87
C GLY A 73 -8.43 5.58 -26.53
N LEU A 74 -7.93 5.35 -25.33
CA LEU A 74 -6.65 5.87 -24.86
C LEU A 74 -5.55 4.80 -24.94
N GLU A 75 -4.33 5.23 -25.18
CA GLU A 75 -3.16 4.35 -25.08
C GLU A 75 -2.88 4.00 -23.62
N SER A 76 -2.72 2.71 -23.34
CA SER A 76 -2.47 2.23 -21.98
C SER A 76 -0.98 2.02 -21.72
N PRO A 77 -0.42 2.55 -20.63
CA PRO A 77 0.97 2.31 -20.24
C PRO A 77 1.24 0.87 -19.80
N TRP A 78 0.19 0.07 -19.63
CA TRP A 78 0.27 -1.30 -19.13
C TRP A 78 0.25 -2.37 -20.25
N GLU A 79 -0.05 -2.00 -21.49
CA GLU A 79 -0.28 -2.95 -22.59
C GLU A 79 0.88 -3.95 -22.75
N GLU A 80 2.11 -3.45 -22.91
CA GLU A 80 3.27 -4.33 -23.11
C GLU A 80 3.60 -5.14 -21.85
N ARG A 81 3.48 -4.53 -20.69
CA ARG A 81 3.80 -5.20 -19.43
C ARG A 81 2.82 -6.33 -19.11
N LEU A 82 1.54 -6.15 -19.40
CA LEU A 82 0.51 -7.16 -19.15
C LEU A 82 0.63 -8.38 -20.05
N LYS A 83 1.27 -8.27 -21.23
CA LYS A 83 1.52 -9.41 -22.13
C LYS A 83 2.41 -10.47 -21.50
N ASP A 84 3.42 -10.02 -20.74
CA ASP A 84 4.42 -10.90 -20.13
C ASP A 84 4.15 -11.16 -18.64
N TRP A 85 3.13 -10.51 -18.07
CA TRP A 85 2.79 -10.65 -16.65
C TRP A 85 1.75 -11.76 -16.46
N GLU A 86 2.23 -12.96 -16.18
CA GLU A 86 1.35 -14.08 -15.90
C GLU A 86 0.52 -13.86 -14.62
N PRO A 87 -0.76 -14.27 -14.61
CA PRO A 87 -1.57 -14.25 -13.40
C PRO A 87 -0.97 -15.13 -12.30
N ASP A 88 -0.93 -14.60 -11.08
CA ASP A 88 -0.54 -15.34 -9.89
C ASP A 88 -1.63 -15.24 -8.82
N PRO A 89 -2.58 -16.20 -8.80
CA PRO A 89 -3.66 -16.19 -7.82
C PRO A 89 -3.17 -16.27 -6.36
N ALA A 90 -2.00 -16.86 -6.10
CA ALA A 90 -1.45 -16.91 -4.76
C ALA A 90 -0.94 -15.54 -4.31
N TRP A 91 -0.33 -14.79 -5.23
CA TRP A 91 0.05 -13.40 -4.97
C TRP A 91 -1.18 -12.50 -4.80
N ASP A 92 -2.17 -12.62 -5.68
CA ASP A 92 -3.40 -11.82 -5.61
C ASP A 92 -4.18 -12.06 -4.32
N ALA A 93 -4.16 -13.30 -3.80
CA ALA A 93 -4.80 -13.67 -2.53
C ALA A 93 -4.15 -13.03 -1.28
N ARG A 94 -2.93 -12.47 -1.39
CA ARG A 94 -2.30 -11.69 -0.32
C ARG A 94 -3.01 -10.35 -0.08
N ILE A 95 -3.74 -9.84 -1.06
CA ILE A 95 -4.50 -8.58 -0.91
C ILE A 95 -5.75 -8.85 -0.07
N THR A 96 -5.64 -8.56 1.21
CA THR A 96 -6.68 -8.80 2.22
C THR A 96 -7.47 -7.54 2.59
N THR A 97 -6.95 -6.35 2.21
CA THR A 97 -7.49 -5.06 2.63
C THR A 97 -7.53 -4.11 1.45
N LYS A 98 -8.70 -3.52 1.17
CA LYS A 98 -8.89 -2.54 0.09
C LYS A 98 -9.54 -1.29 0.66
N VAL A 99 -8.73 -0.27 0.89
CA VAL A 99 -9.14 0.98 1.53
C VAL A 99 -9.74 1.93 0.51
N PRO A 100 -11.05 2.27 0.57
CA PRO A 100 -11.65 3.27 -0.29
C PRO A 100 -11.04 4.65 0.00
N CYS A 101 -10.42 5.26 -1.02
CA CYS A 101 -9.72 6.54 -0.87
C CYS A 101 -9.71 7.40 -2.14
N SER A 102 -10.59 7.12 -3.10
CA SER A 102 -10.63 7.85 -4.37
C SER A 102 -10.82 9.36 -4.20
N GLU A 103 -11.55 9.80 -3.17
CA GLU A 103 -11.71 11.22 -2.85
C GLU A 103 -10.39 11.94 -2.54
N TYR A 104 -9.34 11.19 -2.17
CA TYR A 104 -8.01 11.71 -1.85
C TYR A 104 -7.00 11.56 -2.99
N PHE A 105 -7.38 11.02 -4.15
CA PHE A 105 -6.44 10.84 -5.27
C PHE A 105 -5.86 12.18 -5.75
N GLY A 106 -6.61 13.28 -5.66
CA GLY A 106 -6.06 14.59 -5.92
C GLY A 106 -4.93 15.00 -4.96
N VAL A 107 -5.03 14.64 -3.68
CA VAL A 107 -3.98 14.87 -2.68
C VAL A 107 -2.78 13.95 -2.93
N ARG A 108 -3.03 12.68 -3.27
CA ARG A 108 -1.99 11.72 -3.67
C ARG A 108 -1.17 12.25 -4.84
N ASP A 109 -1.82 12.75 -5.89
CA ASP A 109 -1.15 13.30 -7.06
C ASP A 109 -0.28 14.51 -6.70
N GLN A 110 -0.78 15.40 -5.83
CA GLN A 110 0.02 16.53 -5.33
C GLN A 110 1.24 16.07 -4.52
N ALA A 111 1.09 15.02 -3.72
CA ALA A 111 2.21 14.43 -2.98
C ALA A 111 3.26 13.84 -3.92
N LEU A 112 2.84 13.15 -5.00
CA LEU A 112 3.75 12.68 -6.04
C LEU A 112 4.50 13.85 -6.72
N LEU A 113 3.78 14.90 -7.12
CA LEU A 113 4.39 16.08 -7.77
C LEU A 113 5.39 16.80 -6.86
N ALA A 114 5.26 16.70 -5.54
CA ALA A 114 6.23 17.25 -4.60
C ALA A 114 7.61 16.57 -4.70
N HIS A 115 7.68 15.37 -5.27
CA HIS A 115 8.94 14.67 -5.60
C HIS A 115 9.53 15.15 -6.94
N ALA A 116 9.66 16.46 -7.11
CA ALA A 116 9.99 17.13 -8.37
C ALA A 116 11.30 16.67 -9.04
N THR A 117 12.23 16.05 -8.30
CA THR A 117 13.47 15.48 -8.83
C THR A 117 13.32 14.06 -9.37
N GLN A 118 12.19 13.40 -9.10
CA GLN A 118 11.95 11.98 -9.41
C GLN A 118 10.69 11.77 -10.26
N ILE A 119 9.75 12.70 -10.23
CA ILE A 119 8.43 12.57 -10.86
C ILE A 119 8.31 13.56 -12.01
N ASP A 120 8.10 13.03 -13.20
CA ASP A 120 7.72 13.80 -14.39
C ASP A 120 6.19 14.00 -14.36
N PRO A 121 5.68 15.26 -14.38
CA PRO A 121 4.25 15.54 -14.39
C PRO A 121 3.49 14.96 -15.60
N ASP A 122 4.19 14.78 -16.72
CA ASP A 122 3.66 14.18 -17.96
C ASP A 122 4.07 12.71 -18.12
N GLY A 123 4.63 12.11 -17.07
CA GLY A 123 5.21 10.78 -17.10
C GLY A 123 4.24 9.67 -16.74
N PHE A 124 4.81 8.47 -16.60
CA PHE A 124 4.13 7.20 -16.35
C PHE A 124 3.11 7.24 -15.18
N TRP A 125 3.44 7.94 -14.10
CA TRP A 125 2.59 7.99 -12.90
C TRP A 125 1.24 8.68 -13.12
N PHE A 126 1.16 9.55 -14.14
CA PHE A 126 -0.03 10.32 -14.52
C PHE A 126 -0.64 9.88 -15.85
N ALA A 127 -0.11 8.81 -16.46
CA ALA A 127 -0.56 8.34 -17.76
C ALA A 127 -2.02 7.83 -17.75
N VAL A 128 -2.51 7.30 -16.62
CA VAL A 128 -3.91 6.92 -16.44
C VAL A 128 -4.67 8.13 -15.90
N PRO A 129 -5.68 8.66 -16.61
CA PRO A 129 -6.50 9.76 -16.11
C PRO A 129 -7.10 9.47 -14.73
N ARG A 130 -7.09 10.46 -13.84
CA ARG A 130 -7.59 10.31 -12.47
C ARG A 130 -9.03 9.83 -12.43
N GLU A 131 -9.88 10.36 -13.27
CA GLU A 131 -11.30 10.03 -13.33
C GLU A 131 -11.53 8.55 -13.68
N ILE A 132 -10.64 7.95 -14.47
CA ILE A 132 -10.64 6.52 -14.76
C ILE A 132 -10.22 5.75 -13.50
N GLN A 133 -9.14 6.16 -12.84
CA GLN A 133 -8.68 5.52 -11.61
C GLN A 133 -9.76 5.54 -10.52
N GLU A 134 -10.36 6.71 -10.25
CA GLU A 134 -11.41 6.90 -9.25
C GLU A 134 -12.63 6.00 -9.49
N LYS A 135 -12.97 5.76 -10.76
CA LYS A 135 -14.13 4.95 -11.15
C LYS A 135 -13.83 3.45 -11.13
N VAL A 136 -12.66 3.06 -11.62
CA VAL A 136 -12.32 1.66 -11.91
C VAL A 136 -11.65 0.99 -10.73
N TRP A 137 -10.80 1.72 -10.00
CA TRP A 137 -10.08 1.21 -8.85
C TRP A 137 -9.98 2.25 -7.74
N PRO A 138 -11.07 2.47 -6.98
CA PRO A 138 -11.17 3.56 -6.01
C PRO A 138 -10.45 3.30 -4.68
N THR A 139 -9.62 2.24 -4.62
CA THR A 139 -8.95 1.78 -3.39
C THR A 139 -7.44 1.82 -3.50
N GLU A 140 -6.79 1.91 -2.35
CA GLU A 140 -5.41 1.44 -2.18
C GLU A 140 -5.43 0.07 -1.49
N ASP A 141 -4.56 -0.83 -1.97
CA ASP A 141 -4.61 -2.24 -1.64
C ASP A 141 -3.46 -2.63 -0.72
N TYR A 142 -3.78 -3.44 0.30
CA TYR A 142 -2.83 -3.88 1.31
C TYR A 142 -2.98 -5.36 1.65
N GLU A 143 -1.90 -5.93 2.16
CA GLU A 143 -1.87 -7.22 2.84
C GLU A 143 -1.81 -6.99 4.36
N LEU A 144 -2.74 -7.55 5.11
CA LEU A 144 -2.62 -7.62 6.56
C LEU A 144 -1.62 -8.71 6.93
N VAL A 145 -0.47 -8.30 7.44
CA VAL A 145 0.64 -9.21 7.82
C VAL A 145 0.52 -9.67 9.27
N THR A 146 0.25 -8.71 10.14
CA THR A 146 0.11 -8.98 11.58
C THR A 146 -1.05 -8.15 12.13
N SER A 147 -1.89 -8.80 12.93
CA SER A 147 -2.89 -8.11 13.75
C SER A 147 -2.85 -8.63 15.19
N HIS A 148 -2.81 -7.72 16.14
CA HIS A 148 -2.94 -7.99 17.58
C HIS A 148 -4.35 -7.69 18.11
N VAL A 149 -5.25 -7.29 17.20
CA VAL A 149 -6.67 -7.02 17.49
C VAL A 149 -7.56 -7.97 16.69
N PRO A 150 -8.81 -8.24 17.13
CA PRO A 150 -9.74 -9.02 16.33
C PRO A 150 -9.95 -8.40 14.96
N THR A 151 -9.71 -9.19 13.90
CA THR A 151 -9.78 -8.73 12.52
C THR A 151 -10.43 -9.80 11.65
N GLU A 152 -11.36 -9.39 10.80
CA GLU A 152 -11.96 -10.23 9.76
C GLU A 152 -11.53 -9.71 8.39
N THR A 153 -11.07 -10.61 7.52
CA THR A 153 -10.70 -10.26 6.15
C THR A 153 -11.72 -10.83 5.14
N PRO A 154 -12.00 -10.14 4.02
CA PRO A 154 -11.39 -8.87 3.61
C PRO A 154 -11.89 -7.69 4.45
N GLU A 155 -11.02 -6.69 4.65
CA GLU A 155 -11.34 -5.44 5.35
C GLU A 155 -11.17 -4.22 4.43
N ASP A 156 -11.77 -3.09 4.81
CA ASP A 156 -11.74 -1.83 4.07
C ASP A 156 -11.23 -0.64 4.91
N ASP A 157 -10.81 -0.90 6.14
CA ASP A 157 -10.26 0.09 7.05
C ASP A 157 -9.04 -0.48 7.79
N LEU A 158 -7.89 0.18 7.65
CA LEU A 158 -6.65 -0.22 8.33
C LEU A 158 -6.76 -0.18 9.87
N PHE A 159 -7.71 0.58 10.41
CA PHE A 159 -7.93 0.71 11.86
C PHE A 159 -9.05 -0.20 12.38
N ALA A 160 -9.66 -1.02 11.53
CA ALA A 160 -10.71 -1.96 11.96
C ALA A 160 -10.25 -2.80 13.16
N GLY A 161 -11.09 -2.92 14.18
CA GLY A 161 -10.79 -3.67 15.41
C GLY A 161 -9.94 -2.92 16.44
N ILE A 162 -9.38 -1.76 16.09
CA ILE A 162 -8.63 -0.93 17.05
C ILE A 162 -9.63 -0.06 17.80
N THR A 163 -9.77 -0.32 19.10
CA THR A 163 -10.52 0.56 19.98
C THR A 163 -9.56 1.64 20.51
N ALA A 164 -9.89 2.90 20.29
CA ALA A 164 -9.18 3.98 20.93
C ALA A 164 -9.33 3.78 22.47
N GLU A 165 -8.26 3.37 23.16
CA GLU A 165 -8.20 3.63 24.58
C GLU A 165 -8.18 5.15 24.72
N VAL A 166 -9.28 5.71 25.20
CA VAL A 166 -9.31 7.10 25.65
C VAL A 166 -8.37 7.14 26.85
N GLY A 167 -7.10 7.48 26.57
CA GLY A 167 -6.12 7.66 27.64
C GLY A 167 -6.63 8.75 28.59
N GLU A 168 -6.87 8.37 29.82
CA GLU A 168 -7.02 9.29 30.95
C GLU A 168 -5.70 10.07 31.22
#